data_cb16d4a7d5c6701aecdc788960b45f05
#
_entry.id   cb16d4a7d5c6701aecdc788960b45f05
#
_cell.length_a   1.000
_cell.length_b   1.000
_cell.length_c   1.000
_cell.angle_alpha   90.00
_cell.angle_beta   90.00
_cell.angle_gamma   90.00
#
_symmetry.space_group_name_H-M   'P 1'
#
loop_
_entity.id
_entity.type
_entity.pdbx_description
1 polymer ?
#
loop_
_entity_poly.entity_id
_entity_poly.type
_entity_poly.pdbx_seq_one_letter_code
_entity_poly.pdbx_strand_id
1 'polypeptide(L)'
;MAINANATKLAQLINPEVMGAFAERKLEAEFKFAPLAVVGHELQGQAGDTLTIPVWGYIGKAEDVAEGQPIPISKMGQTKTTVKVKKAGKGIELTDEAVLSGLGDAVGEGEKQLAEAILDKVNKDCFDALMGTTTLQHSTAAGNVLNADEVADALVQFKEDVHEGQVLFVSPKRYAQLRKDPAWVTVLAGEKFISGQVGEIMGCSVVVSNTMADDKALIVRAGALGLELKRDTMIESDRDII
;
A
#
# COMPACT_ATOMS: atom_id res chain seq x y z
N MET A 1 -5.72 10.29 -56.05
CA MET A 1 -6.57 9.45 -55.15
C MET A 1 -6.93 10.34 -53.95
N ALA A 2 -8.18 10.75 -53.83
CA ALA A 2 -8.64 11.55 -52.69
C ALA A 2 -8.69 10.66 -51.46
N ILE A 3 -7.94 11.00 -50.42
CA ILE A 3 -8.00 10.32 -49.14
C ILE A 3 -9.41 10.57 -48.56
N ASN A 4 -10.12 9.49 -48.28
CA ASN A 4 -11.48 9.54 -47.74
C ASN A 4 -11.43 10.36 -46.43
N ALA A 5 -12.20 11.44 -46.32
CA ALA A 5 -12.22 12.32 -45.15
C ALA A 5 -12.65 11.61 -43.84
N ASN A 6 -13.24 10.43 -43.97
CA ASN A 6 -13.70 9.59 -42.88
C ASN A 6 -12.69 8.46 -42.50
N ALA A 7 -11.48 8.47 -43.07
CA ALA A 7 -10.45 7.51 -42.64
C ALA A 7 -9.93 7.88 -41.26
N THR A 8 -10.08 6.98 -40.31
CA THR A 8 -9.51 7.11 -38.96
C THR A 8 -8.00 7.28 -39.06
N LYS A 9 -7.47 8.42 -38.61
CA LYS A 9 -6.04 8.69 -38.61
C LYS A 9 -5.39 8.04 -37.40
N LEU A 10 -4.11 7.67 -37.53
CA LEU A 10 -3.32 7.02 -36.46
C LEU A 10 -3.35 7.81 -35.14
N ALA A 11 -3.48 9.14 -35.20
CA ALA A 11 -3.63 10.02 -34.04
C ALA A 11 -4.98 9.88 -33.30
N GLN A 12 -5.95 9.14 -33.86
CA GLN A 12 -7.25 8.87 -33.27
C GLN A 12 -7.33 7.43 -32.68
N LEU A 13 -6.29 6.64 -32.91
CA LEU A 13 -6.16 5.30 -32.34
C LEU A 13 -5.40 5.40 -31.03
N ILE A 14 -6.11 5.11 -29.95
CA ILE A 14 -5.55 4.96 -28.62
C ILE A 14 -4.75 3.65 -28.64
N ASN A 15 -3.45 3.72 -28.24
CA ASN A 15 -2.63 2.54 -28.15
C ASN A 15 -2.72 1.94 -26.72
N PRO A 16 -3.40 0.78 -26.54
CA PRO A 16 -3.60 0.18 -25.22
C PRO A 16 -2.30 -0.16 -24.48
N GLU A 17 -1.21 -0.47 -25.23
CA GLU A 17 0.09 -0.78 -24.61
C GLU A 17 0.73 0.44 -23.94
N VAL A 18 0.65 1.61 -24.58
CA VAL A 18 1.15 2.87 -24.00
C VAL A 18 0.36 3.25 -22.76
N MET A 19 -0.92 2.98 -22.77
CA MET A 19 -1.84 3.28 -21.67
C MET A 19 -1.60 2.37 -20.47
N GLY A 20 -1.40 1.07 -20.70
CA GLY A 20 -1.03 0.12 -19.65
C GLY A 20 0.26 0.55 -18.93
N ALA A 21 1.31 0.90 -19.68
CA ALA A 21 2.58 1.37 -19.13
C ALA A 21 2.46 2.71 -18.36
N PHE A 22 1.54 3.59 -18.76
CA PHE A 22 1.27 4.82 -18.02
C PHE A 22 0.57 4.54 -16.69
N ALA A 23 -0.42 3.65 -16.69
CA ALA A 23 -1.13 3.24 -15.48
C ALA A 23 -0.18 2.54 -14.49
N GLU A 24 0.67 1.62 -14.95
CA GLU A 24 1.69 0.97 -14.12
C GLU A 24 2.65 1.99 -13.48
N ARG A 25 3.21 2.88 -14.28
CA ARG A 25 4.14 3.91 -13.76
C ARG A 25 3.49 4.83 -12.75
N LYS A 26 2.21 5.16 -12.94
CA LYS A 26 1.44 5.96 -11.98
C LYS A 26 1.17 5.17 -10.70
N LEU A 27 0.81 3.89 -10.82
CA LEU A 27 0.62 3.00 -9.67
C LEU A 27 1.89 2.89 -8.83
N GLU A 28 3.04 2.67 -9.45
CA GLU A 28 4.33 2.61 -8.75
C GLU A 28 4.69 3.93 -8.04
N ALA A 29 4.45 5.07 -8.70
CA ALA A 29 4.81 6.38 -8.15
C ALA A 29 3.90 6.85 -7.00
N GLU A 30 2.62 6.49 -7.03
CA GLU A 30 1.61 6.97 -6.08
C GLU A 30 1.19 5.91 -5.04
N PHE A 31 1.72 4.68 -5.15
CA PHE A 31 1.43 3.62 -4.18
C PHE A 31 2.08 3.92 -2.83
N LYS A 32 1.27 4.32 -1.87
CA LYS A 32 1.73 4.78 -0.53
C LYS A 32 2.44 3.69 0.27
N PHE A 33 2.15 2.43 0.00
CA PHE A 33 2.72 1.29 0.71
C PHE A 33 3.91 0.65 -0.02
N ALA A 34 4.35 1.20 -1.18
CA ALA A 34 5.47 0.66 -1.94
C ALA A 34 6.72 0.35 -1.08
N PRO A 35 7.18 1.24 -0.18
CA PRO A 35 8.36 0.96 0.66
C PRO A 35 8.10 -0.07 1.76
N LEU A 36 6.85 -0.40 2.04
CA LEU A 36 6.44 -1.28 3.14
C LEU A 36 5.96 -2.65 2.66
N ALA A 37 5.61 -2.76 1.37
CA ALA A 37 5.08 -3.96 0.78
C ALA A 37 6.17 -4.81 0.12
N VAL A 38 6.09 -6.12 0.33
CA VAL A 38 6.82 -7.11 -0.48
C VAL A 38 5.86 -7.58 -1.56
N VAL A 39 6.20 -7.29 -2.81
CA VAL A 39 5.38 -7.68 -3.96
C VAL A 39 5.82 -9.06 -4.44
N GLY A 40 4.90 -10.03 -4.42
CA GLY A 40 5.07 -11.37 -4.95
C GLY A 40 4.31 -11.57 -6.26
N HIS A 41 4.82 -12.44 -7.13
CA HIS A 41 4.23 -12.82 -8.41
C HIS A 41 4.06 -14.34 -8.53
N GLU A 42 3.99 -15.04 -7.41
CA GLU A 42 3.98 -16.51 -7.39
C GLU A 42 2.75 -17.11 -8.09
N LEU A 43 1.64 -16.39 -8.12
CA LEU A 43 0.40 -16.81 -8.78
C LEU A 43 0.31 -16.37 -10.24
N GLN A 44 1.28 -15.62 -10.76
CA GLN A 44 1.26 -15.17 -12.15
C GLN A 44 1.45 -16.36 -13.10
N GLY A 45 0.50 -16.55 -14.03
CA GLY A 45 0.51 -17.68 -14.95
C GLY A 45 0.15 -19.05 -14.36
N GLN A 46 -0.13 -19.13 -13.05
CA GLN A 46 -0.52 -20.36 -12.38
C GLN A 46 -2.05 -20.53 -12.32
N ALA A 47 -2.51 -21.77 -12.33
CA ALA A 47 -3.91 -22.09 -12.09
C ALA A 47 -4.23 -21.96 -10.59
N GLY A 48 -5.43 -21.45 -10.26
CA GLY A 48 -5.85 -21.25 -8.86
C GLY A 48 -5.89 -19.78 -8.47
N ASP A 49 -6.54 -19.49 -7.36
CA ASP A 49 -6.77 -18.13 -6.82
C ASP A 49 -6.27 -17.99 -5.38
N THR A 50 -5.60 -19.00 -4.88
CA THR A 50 -5.25 -19.12 -3.47
C THR A 50 -3.79 -19.48 -3.31
N LEU A 51 -3.06 -18.69 -2.52
CA LEU A 51 -1.68 -18.95 -2.12
C LEU A 51 -1.67 -19.33 -0.63
N THR A 52 -1.01 -20.44 -0.32
CA THR A 52 -0.81 -20.87 1.07
C THR A 52 0.64 -20.63 1.45
N ILE A 53 0.85 -19.72 2.39
CA ILE A 53 2.17 -19.33 2.88
C ILE A 53 2.44 -20.08 4.20
N PRO A 54 3.48 -20.91 4.29
CA PRO A 54 3.88 -21.53 5.54
C PRO A 54 4.58 -20.52 6.45
N VAL A 55 4.16 -20.44 7.70
CA VAL A 55 4.79 -19.64 8.74
C VAL A 55 5.41 -20.55 9.78
N TRP A 56 6.72 -20.45 9.96
CA TRP A 56 7.46 -21.26 10.91
C TRP A 56 7.54 -20.57 12.27
N GLY A 57 7.23 -21.33 13.33
CA GLY A 57 7.39 -20.89 14.70
C GLY A 57 8.84 -20.92 15.14
N TYR A 58 9.24 -19.98 15.97
CA TYR A 58 10.56 -19.97 16.60
C TYR A 58 10.70 -21.11 17.61
N ILE A 59 11.79 -21.86 17.55
CA ILE A 59 12.03 -23.03 18.41
C ILE A 59 12.50 -22.71 19.84
N GLY A 60 12.77 -21.44 20.13
CA GLY A 60 13.29 -20.99 21.42
C GLY A 60 14.80 -20.67 21.37
N LYS A 61 15.30 -20.14 22.49
CA LYS A 61 16.72 -19.86 22.64
C LYS A 61 17.49 -21.16 22.90
N ALA A 62 18.77 -21.20 22.49
CA ALA A 62 19.67 -22.27 22.89
C ALA A 62 19.91 -22.22 24.42
N GLU A 63 20.06 -23.37 25.00
CA GLU A 63 20.34 -23.55 26.44
C GLU A 63 21.78 -24.05 26.64
N ASP A 64 22.39 -23.70 27.76
CA ASP A 64 23.71 -24.23 28.11
C ASP A 64 23.59 -25.71 28.48
N VAL A 65 24.38 -26.55 27.84
CA VAL A 65 24.37 -28.00 28.07
C VAL A 65 25.66 -28.39 28.78
N ALA A 66 25.52 -29.00 29.97
CA ALA A 66 26.67 -29.49 30.72
C ALA A 66 27.33 -30.69 30.01
N GLU A 67 28.61 -30.92 30.28
CA GLU A 67 29.33 -32.03 29.72
C GLU A 67 28.66 -33.38 30.06
N GLY A 68 28.44 -34.20 29.02
CA GLY A 68 27.80 -35.52 29.15
C GLY A 68 26.26 -35.49 29.20
N GLN A 69 25.61 -34.30 29.10
CA GLN A 69 24.18 -34.21 29.02
C GLN A 69 23.68 -34.18 27.57
N PRO A 70 22.52 -34.78 27.28
CA PRO A 70 21.93 -34.74 25.94
C PRO A 70 21.47 -33.33 25.59
N ILE A 71 21.69 -32.93 24.33
CA ILE A 71 21.20 -31.66 23.81
C ILE A 71 19.67 -31.69 23.74
N PRO A 72 18.94 -30.67 24.30
CA PRO A 72 17.50 -30.61 24.23
C PRO A 72 17.02 -30.46 22.78
N ILE A 73 16.05 -31.29 22.39
CA ILE A 73 15.49 -31.29 21.05
C ILE A 73 14.13 -30.61 21.10
N SER A 74 13.98 -29.50 20.35
CA SER A 74 12.72 -28.77 20.24
C SER A 74 12.01 -29.12 18.92
N LYS A 75 10.67 -29.24 18.99
CA LYS A 75 9.84 -29.47 17.81
C LYS A 75 9.57 -28.16 17.10
N MET A 76 9.84 -28.10 15.79
CA MET A 76 9.51 -26.99 14.96
C MET A 76 8.00 -26.98 14.63
N GLY A 77 7.32 -25.91 15.00
CA GLY A 77 5.91 -25.69 14.69
C GLY A 77 5.75 -24.99 13.34
N GLN A 78 4.72 -25.36 12.59
CA GLN A 78 4.36 -24.69 11.33
C GLN A 78 2.87 -24.32 11.37
N THR A 79 2.56 -23.10 11.03
CA THR A 79 1.21 -22.61 10.78
C THR A 79 1.06 -22.24 9.31
N LYS A 80 -0.18 -22.15 8.82
CA LYS A 80 -0.46 -21.81 7.42
C LYS A 80 -1.28 -20.54 7.37
N THR A 81 -0.86 -19.58 6.57
CA THR A 81 -1.64 -18.41 6.23
C THR A 81 -2.09 -18.54 4.77
N THR A 82 -3.37 -18.32 4.52
CA THR A 82 -3.95 -18.45 3.18
C THR A 82 -4.33 -17.08 2.66
N VAL A 83 -3.80 -16.72 1.49
CA VAL A 83 -4.11 -15.47 0.79
C VAL A 83 -4.93 -15.81 -0.45
N LYS A 84 -6.06 -15.11 -0.63
CA LYS A 84 -6.92 -15.28 -1.79
C LYS A 84 -6.90 -14.05 -2.67
N VAL A 85 -6.61 -14.24 -3.97
CA VAL A 85 -6.58 -13.16 -4.96
C VAL A 85 -8.00 -12.68 -5.26
N LYS A 86 -8.18 -11.37 -5.30
CA LYS A 86 -9.41 -10.69 -5.69
C LYS A 86 -9.24 -10.03 -7.04
N LYS A 87 -10.30 -10.00 -7.85
CA LYS A 87 -10.35 -9.20 -9.08
C LYS A 87 -10.85 -7.79 -8.72
N ALA A 88 -10.07 -6.78 -9.04
CA ALA A 88 -10.49 -5.38 -9.04
C ALA A 88 -10.61 -4.90 -10.48
N GLY A 89 -11.61 -4.09 -10.77
CA GLY A 89 -11.82 -3.53 -12.11
C GLY A 89 -12.80 -2.36 -12.06
N LYS A 90 -12.60 -1.43 -12.97
CA LYS A 90 -13.48 -0.28 -13.20
C LYS A 90 -13.58 -0.06 -14.70
N GLY A 91 -14.74 0.38 -15.19
CA GLY A 91 -14.97 0.75 -16.58
C GLY A 91 -15.61 2.11 -16.67
N ILE A 92 -15.38 2.79 -17.79
CA ILE A 92 -16.08 4.00 -18.20
C ILE A 92 -16.61 3.78 -19.61
N GLU A 93 -17.70 4.43 -19.94
CA GLU A 93 -18.31 4.45 -21.27
C GLU A 93 -18.34 5.90 -21.75
N LEU A 94 -17.83 6.14 -22.93
CA LEU A 94 -17.81 7.46 -23.57
C LEU A 94 -18.51 7.35 -24.92
N THR A 95 -19.48 8.22 -25.18
CA THR A 95 -20.14 8.29 -26.49
C THR A 95 -19.25 9.03 -27.49
N ASP A 96 -19.36 8.67 -28.78
CA ASP A 96 -18.63 9.33 -29.86
C ASP A 96 -18.93 10.83 -29.90
N GLU A 97 -20.15 11.26 -29.59
CA GLU A 97 -20.52 12.67 -29.52
C GLU A 97 -19.80 13.39 -28.40
N ALA A 98 -19.63 12.74 -27.24
CA ALA A 98 -18.89 13.34 -26.10
C ALA A 98 -17.40 13.49 -26.40
N VAL A 99 -16.81 12.54 -27.12
CA VAL A 99 -15.40 12.60 -27.54
C VAL A 99 -15.17 13.66 -28.63
N LEU A 100 -16.08 13.76 -29.59
CA LEU A 100 -15.94 14.68 -30.75
C LEU A 100 -16.34 16.11 -30.44
N SER A 101 -17.32 16.34 -29.58
CA SER A 101 -17.87 17.67 -29.26
C SER A 101 -17.43 18.21 -27.90
N GLY A 102 -16.84 17.34 -27.03
CA GLY A 102 -16.31 17.74 -25.72
C GLY A 102 -15.12 18.67 -25.82
N LEU A 103 -15.03 19.64 -24.92
CA LEU A 103 -13.86 20.48 -24.78
C LEU A 103 -12.79 19.75 -23.94
N GLY A 104 -11.63 19.45 -24.53
CA GLY A 104 -10.52 18.77 -23.89
C GLY A 104 -10.39 17.31 -24.32
N ASP A 105 -9.46 16.59 -23.67
CA ASP A 105 -9.20 15.17 -23.91
C ASP A 105 -9.99 14.30 -22.91
N ALA A 106 -11.24 13.97 -23.28
CA ALA A 106 -12.12 13.17 -22.43
C ALA A 106 -11.60 11.72 -22.26
N VAL A 107 -10.91 11.19 -23.26
CA VAL A 107 -10.36 9.83 -23.23
C VAL A 107 -9.18 9.76 -22.28
N GLY A 108 -8.18 10.64 -22.44
CA GLY A 108 -7.01 10.68 -21.55
C GLY A 108 -7.37 10.98 -20.10
N GLU A 109 -8.37 11.82 -19.85
CA GLU A 109 -8.85 12.05 -18.47
C GLU A 109 -9.56 10.80 -17.92
N GLY A 110 -10.33 10.09 -18.75
CA GLY A 110 -10.96 8.85 -18.36
C GLY A 110 -9.96 7.77 -17.95
N GLU A 111 -8.89 7.61 -18.72
CA GLU A 111 -7.79 6.69 -18.41
C GLU A 111 -7.09 7.02 -17.10
N LYS A 112 -6.80 8.29 -16.90
CA LYS A 112 -6.22 8.78 -15.65
C LYS A 112 -7.10 8.43 -14.46
N GLN A 113 -8.41 8.65 -14.56
CA GLN A 113 -9.36 8.32 -13.50
C GLN A 113 -9.49 6.82 -13.29
N LEU A 114 -9.38 5.97 -14.33
CA LEU A 114 -9.36 4.52 -14.18
C LEU A 114 -8.12 4.07 -13.41
N ALA A 115 -6.94 4.59 -13.73
CA ALA A 115 -5.72 4.28 -13.00
C ALA A 115 -5.81 4.72 -11.52
N GLU A 116 -6.32 5.91 -11.25
CA GLU A 116 -6.56 6.40 -9.89
C GLU A 116 -7.54 5.52 -9.12
N ALA A 117 -8.63 5.08 -9.75
CA ALA A 117 -9.62 4.22 -9.10
C ALA A 117 -9.05 2.85 -8.70
N ILE A 118 -8.15 2.27 -9.50
CA ILE A 118 -7.46 1.02 -9.16
C ILE A 118 -6.47 1.26 -8.02
N LEU A 119 -5.68 2.34 -8.08
CA LEU A 119 -4.73 2.70 -7.05
C LEU A 119 -5.42 2.92 -5.68
N ASP A 120 -6.53 3.64 -5.67
CA ASP A 120 -7.31 3.87 -4.46
C ASP A 120 -7.84 2.56 -3.88
N LYS A 121 -8.27 1.64 -4.75
CA LYS A 121 -8.73 0.32 -4.32
C LYS A 121 -7.62 -0.50 -3.70
N VAL A 122 -6.44 -0.55 -4.31
CA VAL A 122 -5.27 -1.28 -3.79
C VAL A 122 -4.80 -0.66 -2.48
N ASN A 123 -4.65 0.66 -2.41
CA ASN A 123 -4.28 1.36 -1.18
C ASN A 123 -5.27 1.08 -0.04
N LYS A 124 -6.57 1.10 -0.34
CA LYS A 124 -7.60 0.80 0.65
C LYS A 124 -7.53 -0.65 1.13
N ASP A 125 -7.37 -1.63 0.24
CA ASP A 125 -7.27 -3.04 0.61
C ASP A 125 -6.01 -3.32 1.45
N CYS A 126 -4.87 -2.69 1.13
CA CYS A 126 -3.66 -2.75 1.94
C CYS A 126 -3.90 -2.16 3.35
N PHE A 127 -4.58 -1.03 3.41
CA PHE A 127 -4.93 -0.38 4.67
C PHE A 127 -5.84 -1.25 5.52
N ASP A 128 -6.90 -1.79 4.93
CA ASP A 128 -7.86 -2.66 5.62
C ASP A 128 -7.19 -3.95 6.14
N ALA A 129 -6.24 -4.51 5.37
CA ALA A 129 -5.46 -5.67 5.79
C ALA A 129 -4.58 -5.37 7.02
N LEU A 130 -3.86 -4.24 7.02
CA LEU A 130 -3.02 -3.81 8.13
C LEU A 130 -3.86 -3.48 9.38
N MET A 131 -4.99 -2.79 9.21
CA MET A 131 -5.92 -2.46 10.30
C MET A 131 -6.63 -3.68 10.88
N GLY A 132 -6.74 -4.78 10.13
CA GLY A 132 -7.28 -6.06 10.59
C GLY A 132 -6.37 -6.81 11.56
N THR A 133 -5.13 -6.38 11.74
CA THR A 133 -4.18 -7.01 12.67
C THR A 133 -4.58 -6.74 14.12
N THR A 134 -4.71 -7.81 14.92
CA THR A 134 -5.13 -7.73 16.33
C THR A 134 -3.99 -8.00 17.32
N THR A 135 -2.81 -8.37 16.82
CA THR A 135 -1.70 -8.86 17.65
C THR A 135 -0.97 -7.73 18.38
N LEU A 136 -0.76 -6.60 17.69
CA LEU A 136 -0.06 -5.44 18.24
C LEU A 136 -1.06 -4.27 18.28
N GLN A 137 -1.53 -3.94 19.45
CA GLN A 137 -2.46 -2.83 19.67
C GLN A 137 -2.03 -2.02 20.89
N HIS A 138 -2.06 -0.72 20.74
CA HIS A 138 -1.87 0.24 21.83
C HIS A 138 -3.08 1.17 21.89
N SER A 139 -3.55 1.45 23.10
CA SER A 139 -4.63 2.40 23.34
C SER A 139 -4.05 3.65 24.00
N THR A 140 -4.27 4.79 23.39
CA THR A 140 -3.82 6.07 23.97
C THR A 140 -4.44 6.33 25.33
N ALA A 141 -3.73 7.03 26.18
CA ALA A 141 -4.21 7.47 27.49
C ALA A 141 -5.48 8.34 27.40
N ALA A 142 -6.01 8.73 28.54
CA ALA A 142 -7.24 9.52 28.63
C ALA A 142 -7.20 10.79 27.78
N GLY A 143 -8.21 10.99 26.93
CA GLY A 143 -8.32 12.15 26.03
C GLY A 143 -8.11 11.82 24.56
N ASN A 144 -7.67 10.63 24.22
CA ASN A 144 -7.48 10.16 22.84
C ASN A 144 -6.68 11.16 21.99
N VAL A 145 -5.57 11.67 22.53
CA VAL A 145 -4.65 12.62 21.88
C VAL A 145 -3.40 11.83 21.48
N LEU A 146 -2.98 11.98 20.22
CA LEU A 146 -1.72 11.42 19.75
C LEU A 146 -0.61 12.45 19.97
N ASN A 147 0.38 12.09 20.78
CA ASN A 147 1.60 12.86 21.06
C ASN A 147 2.86 11.96 20.90
N ALA A 148 4.04 12.53 21.08
CA ALA A 148 5.30 11.79 20.96
C ALA A 148 5.42 10.64 21.95
N ASP A 149 4.94 10.83 23.18
CA ASP A 149 5.00 9.81 24.23
C ASP A 149 4.14 8.59 23.88
N GLU A 150 2.92 8.82 23.36
CA GLU A 150 2.05 7.73 22.91
C GLU A 150 2.62 6.94 21.72
N VAL A 151 3.37 7.61 20.83
CA VAL A 151 4.10 6.93 19.76
C VAL A 151 5.23 6.07 20.33
N ALA A 152 5.98 6.58 21.29
CA ALA A 152 7.04 5.83 21.96
C ALA A 152 6.48 4.59 22.68
N ASP A 153 5.37 4.74 23.41
CA ASP A 153 4.69 3.62 24.09
C ASP A 153 4.15 2.57 23.11
N ALA A 154 3.66 3.01 21.95
CA ALA A 154 3.24 2.09 20.90
C ALA A 154 4.42 1.33 20.29
N LEU A 155 5.58 1.95 20.14
CA LEU A 155 6.80 1.31 19.63
C LEU A 155 7.32 0.20 20.55
N VAL A 156 7.14 0.31 21.84
CA VAL A 156 7.51 -0.74 22.83
C VAL A 156 6.81 -2.06 22.52
N GLN A 157 5.62 -2.03 21.88
CA GLN A 157 4.88 -3.25 21.53
C GLN A 157 5.62 -4.14 20.51
N PHE A 158 6.52 -3.55 19.69
CA PHE A 158 7.32 -4.32 18.73
C PHE A 158 8.40 -5.17 19.40
N LYS A 159 8.80 -4.85 20.65
CA LYS A 159 9.84 -5.56 21.42
C LYS A 159 11.15 -5.70 20.66
N GLU A 160 11.53 -4.68 19.91
CA GLU A 160 12.75 -4.61 19.11
C GLU A 160 13.77 -3.68 19.75
N ASP A 161 15.05 -4.01 19.62
CA ASP A 161 16.13 -3.22 20.17
C ASP A 161 16.41 -1.95 19.33
N VAL A 162 16.09 -2.00 18.04
CA VAL A 162 16.29 -0.90 17.08
C VAL A 162 15.02 -0.69 16.27
N HIS A 163 14.57 0.56 16.21
CA HIS A 163 13.39 0.98 15.46
C HIS A 163 13.82 1.64 14.14
N GLU A 164 14.05 0.83 13.09
CA GLU A 164 14.40 1.32 11.76
C GLU A 164 13.35 0.94 10.71
N GLY A 165 13.15 1.84 9.74
CA GLY A 165 12.26 1.59 8.60
C GLY A 165 10.78 1.50 8.98
N GLN A 166 10.38 2.13 10.08
CA GLN A 166 8.99 2.20 10.51
C GLN A 166 8.32 3.46 9.95
N VAL A 167 7.07 3.32 9.55
CA VAL A 167 6.24 4.40 9.02
C VAL A 167 4.98 4.54 9.85
N LEU A 168 4.73 5.74 10.32
CA LEU A 168 3.54 6.11 11.08
C LEU A 168 2.51 6.76 10.15
N PHE A 169 1.40 6.06 9.89
CA PHE A 169 0.25 6.61 9.18
C PHE A 169 -0.71 7.28 10.13
N VAL A 170 -1.05 8.52 9.83
CA VAL A 170 -1.98 9.34 10.64
C VAL A 170 -3.02 10.03 9.79
N SER A 171 -4.20 10.29 10.36
CA SER A 171 -5.17 11.19 9.75
C SER A 171 -4.71 12.65 9.83
N PRO A 172 -5.23 13.56 8.99
CA PRO A 172 -4.92 14.98 9.09
C PRO A 172 -5.19 15.57 10.48
N LYS A 173 -6.20 15.07 11.18
CA LYS A 173 -6.55 15.48 12.54
C LYS A 173 -5.48 15.06 13.55
N ARG A 174 -5.01 13.81 13.48
CA ARG A 174 -3.93 13.30 14.32
C ARG A 174 -2.61 13.99 14.04
N TYR A 175 -2.34 14.25 12.75
CA TYR A 175 -1.18 15.06 12.37
C TYR A 175 -1.20 16.46 12.98
N ALA A 176 -2.36 17.11 12.99
CA ALA A 176 -2.51 18.40 13.66
C ALA A 176 -2.29 18.34 15.18
N GLN A 177 -2.59 17.20 15.83
CA GLN A 177 -2.26 16.98 17.24
C GLN A 177 -0.75 16.87 17.46
N LEU A 178 -0.07 16.03 16.64
CA LEU A 178 1.38 15.89 16.68
C LEU A 178 2.10 17.24 16.48
N ARG A 179 1.63 18.07 15.55
CA ARG A 179 2.20 19.40 15.31
C ARG A 179 2.06 20.38 16.47
N LYS A 180 1.16 20.12 17.39
CA LYS A 180 0.98 20.93 18.62
C LYS A 180 1.86 20.42 19.75
N ASP A 181 2.47 19.25 19.59
CA ASP A 181 3.37 18.68 20.59
C ASP A 181 4.73 19.39 20.55
N PRO A 182 5.17 20.03 21.67
CA PRO A 182 6.45 20.72 21.74
C PRO A 182 7.65 19.81 21.47
N ALA A 183 7.55 18.53 21.82
CA ALA A 183 8.61 17.55 21.59
C ALA A 183 8.86 17.32 20.10
N TRP A 184 7.83 17.38 19.26
CA TRP A 184 7.98 17.19 17.83
C TRP A 184 8.42 18.47 17.08
N VAL A 185 7.94 19.62 17.50
CA VAL A 185 8.31 20.90 16.86
C VAL A 185 9.83 21.12 16.85
N THR A 186 10.54 20.59 17.84
CA THR A 186 12.00 20.71 17.95
C THR A 186 12.75 19.82 16.94
N VAL A 187 12.14 18.74 16.47
CA VAL A 187 12.75 17.75 15.55
C VAL A 187 12.50 18.06 14.07
N LEU A 188 11.51 18.90 13.75
CA LEU A 188 11.11 19.24 12.37
C LEU A 188 12.14 20.05 11.56
N ALA A 189 13.30 20.36 12.11
CA ALA A 189 14.38 21.08 11.43
C ALA A 189 15.19 20.23 10.43
N GLY A 190 14.86 18.94 10.25
CA GLY A 190 15.55 18.01 9.34
C GLY A 190 14.93 17.92 7.94
N GLU A 191 15.72 17.44 7.00
CA GLU A 191 15.40 17.35 5.58
C GLU A 191 14.25 16.38 5.25
N LYS A 192 13.49 16.68 4.20
CA LYS A 192 12.37 15.86 3.69
C LYS A 192 12.91 14.74 2.80
N PHE A 193 12.66 13.48 3.15
CA PHE A 193 13.25 12.35 2.41
C PHE A 193 12.29 11.53 1.53
N ILE A 194 10.97 11.60 1.72
CA ILE A 194 10.03 10.77 0.95
C ILE A 194 8.84 11.61 0.47
N SER A 195 8.37 11.33 -0.75
CA SER A 195 7.14 11.95 -1.28
C SER A 195 5.96 11.64 -0.37
N GLY A 196 5.33 12.69 0.19
CA GLY A 196 4.25 12.55 1.17
C GLY A 196 4.68 12.42 2.62
N GLN A 197 5.97 12.30 2.91
CA GLN A 197 6.50 12.36 4.28
C GLN A 197 6.44 13.79 4.79
N VAL A 198 5.92 13.96 6.00
CA VAL A 198 5.70 15.27 6.61
C VAL A 198 6.69 15.55 7.75
N GLY A 199 7.46 14.55 8.14
CA GLY A 199 8.44 14.62 9.21
C GLY A 199 8.78 13.24 9.75
N GLU A 200 9.57 13.20 10.78
CA GLU A 200 9.97 12.00 11.51
C GLU A 200 9.70 12.19 13.00
N ILE A 201 9.21 11.15 13.66
CA ILE A 201 8.96 11.14 15.11
C ILE A 201 9.42 9.81 15.69
N MET A 202 10.26 9.83 16.72
CA MET A 202 10.81 8.65 17.39
C MET A 202 11.38 7.60 16.41
N GLY A 203 12.04 8.03 15.32
CA GLY A 203 12.57 7.13 14.29
C GLY A 203 11.54 6.64 13.27
N CYS A 204 10.28 7.05 13.38
CA CYS A 204 9.22 6.71 12.41
C CYS A 204 8.98 7.84 11.42
N SER A 205 9.00 7.54 10.14
CA SER A 205 8.57 8.47 9.08
C SER A 205 7.06 8.69 9.14
N VAL A 206 6.62 9.95 9.24
CA VAL A 206 5.19 10.29 9.35
C VAL A 206 4.58 10.51 7.98
N VAL A 207 3.53 9.76 7.66
CA VAL A 207 2.74 9.88 6.43
C VAL A 207 1.29 10.20 6.75
N VAL A 208 0.78 11.27 6.14
CA VAL A 208 -0.63 11.67 6.32
C VAL A 208 -1.51 10.99 5.29
N SER A 209 -2.57 10.32 5.74
CA SER A 209 -3.53 9.67 4.86
C SER A 209 -4.96 10.00 5.26
N ASN A 210 -5.77 10.44 4.28
CA ASN A 210 -7.21 10.67 4.47
C ASN A 210 -8.00 9.35 4.61
N THR A 211 -7.40 8.22 4.26
CA THR A 211 -8.02 6.90 4.41
C THR A 211 -8.04 6.46 5.88
N MET A 212 -7.15 7.04 6.71
CA MET A 212 -7.08 6.74 8.13
C MET A 212 -8.25 7.36 8.91
N ALA A 213 -8.88 6.56 9.78
CA ALA A 213 -9.89 7.05 10.70
C ALA A 213 -9.28 8.06 11.71
N ASP A 214 -10.06 9.06 12.09
CA ASP A 214 -9.63 10.18 12.94
C ASP A 214 -9.24 9.76 14.37
N ASP A 215 -9.68 8.61 14.81
CA ASP A 215 -9.46 8.06 16.14
C ASP A 215 -8.30 7.05 16.20
N LYS A 216 -7.69 6.75 15.04
CA LYS A 216 -6.66 5.72 14.91
C LYS A 216 -5.36 6.27 14.34
N ALA A 217 -4.27 5.55 14.60
CA ALA A 217 -2.96 5.70 13.97
C ALA A 217 -2.39 4.30 13.71
N LEU A 218 -1.53 4.15 12.73
CA LEU A 218 -0.97 2.87 12.33
C LEU A 218 0.54 2.98 12.17
N ILE A 219 1.30 2.18 12.92
CA ILE A 219 2.74 2.06 12.74
C ILE A 219 3.01 0.76 11.97
N VAL A 220 3.69 0.88 10.84
CA VAL A 220 4.02 -0.25 9.97
C VAL A 220 5.53 -0.31 9.75
N ARG A 221 6.09 -1.50 9.85
CA ARG A 221 7.48 -1.78 9.51
C ARG A 221 7.60 -2.19 8.04
N ALA A 222 8.73 -1.86 7.42
CA ALA A 222 9.07 -2.37 6.09
C ALA A 222 9.00 -3.90 6.05
N GLY A 223 8.36 -4.45 5.01
CA GLY A 223 8.16 -5.90 4.85
C GLY A 223 6.98 -6.49 5.65
N ALA A 224 6.20 -5.68 6.38
CA ALA A 224 5.04 -6.15 7.12
C ALA A 224 3.82 -6.47 6.25
N LEU A 225 3.79 -5.97 5.01
CA LEU A 225 2.71 -6.18 4.05
C LEU A 225 3.19 -7.06 2.90
N GLY A 226 2.47 -8.14 2.61
CA GLY A 226 2.64 -8.94 1.39
C GLY A 226 1.54 -8.57 0.38
N LEU A 227 1.93 -8.24 -0.85
CA LEU A 227 1.03 -7.97 -1.97
C LEU A 227 1.28 -9.00 -3.07
N GLU A 228 0.31 -9.87 -3.31
CA GLU A 228 0.41 -10.90 -4.35
C GLU A 228 -0.34 -10.47 -5.61
N LEU A 229 0.40 -10.33 -6.71
CA LEU A 229 -0.15 -9.97 -8.01
C LEU A 229 -0.28 -11.21 -8.89
N LYS A 230 -1.50 -11.51 -9.33
CA LYS A 230 -1.77 -12.58 -10.28
C LYS A 230 -1.71 -12.09 -11.73
N ARG A 231 -2.06 -10.84 -11.97
CA ARG A 231 -2.01 -10.16 -13.26
C ARG A 231 -1.74 -8.69 -13.03
N ASP A 232 -0.91 -8.12 -13.86
CA ASP A 232 -0.62 -6.70 -13.85
C ASP A 232 -1.84 -5.89 -14.30
N THR A 233 -1.85 -4.60 -13.99
CA THR A 233 -2.95 -3.71 -14.35
C THR A 233 -3.00 -3.54 -15.86
N MET A 234 -4.17 -3.75 -16.44
CA MET A 234 -4.42 -3.60 -17.89
C MET A 234 -5.58 -2.65 -18.12
N ILE A 235 -5.44 -1.84 -19.16
CA ILE A 235 -6.53 -1.02 -19.70
C ILE A 235 -6.90 -1.64 -21.05
N GLU A 236 -8.15 -2.03 -21.20
CA GLU A 236 -8.70 -2.58 -22.43
C GLU A 236 -9.74 -1.59 -22.95
N SER A 237 -9.65 -1.24 -24.24
CA SER A 237 -10.65 -0.42 -24.92
C SER A 237 -11.43 -1.29 -25.90
N ASP A 238 -12.75 -1.18 -25.88
CA ASP A 238 -13.64 -1.80 -26.86
C ASP A 238 -14.53 -0.72 -27.46
N ARG A 239 -14.93 -0.89 -28.70
CA ARG A 239 -15.80 0.05 -29.41
C ARG A 239 -17.00 -0.72 -29.99
N ASP A 240 -18.14 -0.49 -29.36
CA ASP A 240 -19.41 -0.95 -29.93
C ASP A 240 -19.89 0.03 -31.01
N ILE A 241 -20.06 -0.50 -32.21
CA ILE A 241 -20.71 0.22 -33.33
C ILE A 241 -22.18 -0.20 -33.32
N ILE A 242 -23.01 0.65 -32.74
CA ILE A 242 -24.46 0.49 -32.77
C ILE A 242 -25.00 1.13 -34.04
#